data_e8d5c0c971bc2682fa3880dfdd4bd6a3
#
_entry.id   e8d5c0c971bc2682fa3880dfdd4bd6a3
#
_cell.length_a   1.000
_cell.length_b   1.000
_cell.length_c   1.000
_cell.angle_alpha   90.00
_cell.angle_beta   90.00
_cell.angle_gamma   90.00
#
_symmetry.space_group_name_H-M   'P 1'
#
loop_
_entity.id
_entity.type
_entity.pdbx_description
1 polymer ?
#
loop_
_entity_poly.entity_id
_entity_poly.type
_entity_poly.pdbx_seq_one_letter_code
_entity_poly.pdbx_strand_id
1 'polypeptide(L)'
;NVGKSTLMNHLIGQKIAITSKKPQTTRNRIQTVYTCEKGQIVFLDTPGIHKAKNKLGEYMVAVAERTLKEVDAIMWLVEPSTFIGAGERHIAEQLQGVGVPVILIINKIDTVKKEEILPAIDTYRKICDFAEIIPCSALRGQNTEDIIDSILKYLPYGPMFYDEDTVTDQPQRQIVRSEERRVGKE
;
A
#
# COMPACT_ATOMS: atom_id res chain seq x y z
N ASN A 1 5.03 8.20 7.07
CA ASN A 1 5.37 6.78 6.99
C ASN A 1 4.18 5.92 7.46
N VAL A 2 3.20 5.76 6.59
CA VAL A 2 1.88 5.14 6.89
C VAL A 2 1.93 3.62 7.14
N GLY A 3 3.12 2.99 7.03
CA GLY A 3 3.29 1.55 7.29
C GLY A 3 3.03 0.64 6.08
N LYS A 4 3.15 1.13 4.85
CA LYS A 4 2.94 0.35 3.62
C LYS A 4 3.78 -0.93 3.58
N SER A 5 5.11 -0.83 3.76
CA SER A 5 6.01 -1.99 3.76
C SER A 5 5.73 -2.95 4.93
N THR A 6 5.29 -2.45 6.08
CA THR A 6 4.88 -3.29 7.21
C THR A 6 3.63 -4.09 6.88
N LEU A 7 2.63 -3.45 6.27
CA LEU A 7 1.41 -4.12 5.82
C LEU A 7 1.71 -5.20 4.78
N MET A 8 2.52 -4.87 3.76
CA MET A 8 2.91 -5.82 2.72
C MET A 8 3.64 -7.04 3.29
N ASN A 9 4.60 -6.83 4.20
CA ASN A 9 5.30 -7.93 4.86
C ASN A 9 4.36 -8.80 5.71
N HIS A 10 3.36 -8.19 6.34
CA HIS A 10 2.38 -8.93 7.13
C HIS A 10 1.46 -9.77 6.24
N LEU A 11 0.90 -9.19 5.17
CA LEU A 11 -0.01 -9.88 4.25
C LEU A 11 0.63 -11.09 3.57
N ILE A 12 1.92 -10.99 3.22
CA ILE A 12 2.64 -12.04 2.49
C ILE A 12 3.28 -13.05 3.44
N GLY A 13 3.37 -12.75 4.73
CA GLY A 13 3.99 -13.62 5.74
C GLY A 13 5.51 -13.76 5.63
N GLN A 14 6.16 -12.97 4.76
CA GLN A 14 7.61 -12.94 4.55
C GLN A 14 8.11 -11.50 4.51
N LYS A 15 9.35 -11.29 4.96
CA LYS A 15 9.96 -9.96 4.94
C LYS A 15 10.56 -9.65 3.56
N ILE A 16 9.72 -9.20 2.63
CA ILE A 16 10.11 -8.94 1.24
C ILE A 16 10.41 -7.45 1.01
N ALA A 17 9.60 -6.56 1.60
CA ALA A 17 9.81 -5.13 1.50
C ALA A 17 10.65 -4.60 2.68
N ILE A 18 11.53 -3.63 2.40
CA ILE A 18 12.35 -3.00 3.44
C ILE A 18 11.44 -2.14 4.34
N THR A 19 11.39 -2.46 5.63
CA THR A 19 10.73 -1.62 6.62
C THR A 19 11.73 -0.64 7.24
N SER A 20 11.38 0.64 7.34
CA SER A 20 12.21 1.66 7.97
C SER A 20 11.35 2.73 8.64
N LYS A 21 11.86 3.33 9.71
CA LYS A 21 11.27 4.52 10.35
C LYS A 21 11.44 5.78 9.49
N LYS A 22 12.34 5.74 8.49
CA LYS A 22 12.55 6.86 7.57
C LYS A 22 11.48 6.87 6.48
N PRO A 23 10.98 8.05 6.07
CA PRO A 23 10.09 8.17 4.93
C PRO A 23 10.73 7.64 3.64
N GLN A 24 9.91 7.16 2.69
CA GLN A 24 10.33 6.78 1.34
C GLN A 24 11.36 5.63 1.30
N THR A 25 11.01 4.52 1.92
CA THR A 25 11.81 3.29 1.87
C THR A 25 11.80 2.62 0.49
N THR A 26 10.68 2.70 -0.23
CA THR A 26 10.51 2.13 -1.57
C THR A 26 10.90 3.17 -2.62
N ARG A 27 11.90 2.90 -3.44
CA ARG A 27 12.41 3.79 -4.50
C ARG A 27 12.03 3.33 -5.91
N ASN A 28 11.86 2.03 -6.09
CA ASN A 28 11.47 1.41 -7.35
C ASN A 28 10.16 0.66 -7.16
N ARG A 29 9.42 0.43 -8.26
CA ARG A 29 8.25 -0.45 -8.26
C ARG A 29 8.69 -1.87 -7.94
N ILE A 30 8.07 -2.48 -6.94
CA ILE A 30 8.29 -3.88 -6.57
C ILE A 30 6.99 -4.61 -6.86
N GLN A 31 7.07 -5.71 -7.59
CA GLN A 31 5.98 -6.65 -7.75
C GLN A 31 6.08 -7.72 -6.68
N THR A 32 4.97 -7.95 -6.00
CA THR A 32 4.87 -8.99 -5.00
C THR A 32 3.60 -9.79 -5.26
N VAL A 33 3.73 -11.09 -5.32
CA VAL A 33 2.65 -12.02 -5.63
C VAL A 33 2.14 -12.65 -4.34
N TYR A 34 0.85 -12.58 -4.13
CA TYR A 34 0.15 -13.28 -3.06
C TYR A 34 -0.82 -14.28 -3.67
N THR A 35 -0.65 -15.56 -3.40
CA THR A 35 -1.51 -16.63 -3.91
C THR A 35 -2.27 -17.29 -2.75
N CYS A 36 -3.57 -17.46 -2.91
CA CYS A 36 -4.43 -18.17 -1.96
C CYS A 36 -5.45 -18.99 -2.73
N GLU A 37 -6.24 -19.82 -2.03
CA GLU A 37 -7.27 -20.67 -2.62
C GLU A 37 -8.32 -19.90 -3.46
N LYS A 38 -8.56 -18.62 -3.14
CA LYS A 38 -9.52 -17.77 -3.83
C LYS A 38 -8.96 -17.11 -5.09
N GLY A 39 -7.63 -17.10 -5.28
CA GLY A 39 -6.98 -16.49 -6.45
C GLY A 39 -5.59 -15.94 -6.15
N GLN A 40 -5.12 -15.13 -7.08
CA GLN A 40 -3.79 -14.52 -7.03
C GLN A 40 -3.89 -12.99 -7.10
N ILE A 41 -3.17 -12.31 -6.21
CA ILE A 41 -3.08 -10.85 -6.18
C ILE A 41 -1.64 -10.46 -6.50
N VAL A 42 -1.46 -9.62 -7.51
CA VAL A 42 -0.16 -9.03 -7.83
C VAL A 42 -0.12 -7.61 -7.26
N PHE A 43 0.59 -7.43 -6.18
CA PHE A 43 0.79 -6.12 -5.57
C PHE A 43 1.90 -5.36 -6.27
N LEU A 44 1.61 -4.14 -6.67
CA LEU A 44 2.58 -3.21 -7.21
C LEU A 44 2.92 -2.18 -6.13
N ASP A 45 3.96 -2.47 -5.34
CA ASP A 45 4.41 -1.55 -4.30
C ASP A 45 5.16 -0.37 -4.94
N THR A 46 4.55 0.80 -4.88
CA THR A 46 5.07 2.02 -5.49
C THR A 46 5.72 2.93 -4.46
N PRO A 47 6.67 3.78 -4.87
CA PRO A 47 7.07 4.92 -4.06
C PRO A 47 5.86 5.74 -3.64
N GLY A 48 5.87 6.27 -2.40
CA GLY A 48 4.76 7.10 -1.91
C GLY A 48 4.59 8.36 -2.77
N ILE A 49 3.34 8.64 -3.17
CA ILE A 49 3.01 9.89 -3.88
C ILE A 49 3.14 11.06 -2.90
N HIS A 50 3.96 12.04 -3.21
CA HIS A 50 4.18 13.24 -2.41
C HIS A 50 4.68 14.37 -3.31
N LYS A 51 4.62 15.59 -2.82
CA LYS A 51 5.16 16.74 -3.56
C LYS A 51 6.68 16.58 -3.73
N ALA A 52 7.12 16.49 -4.97
CA ALA A 52 8.53 16.34 -5.32
C ALA A 52 9.35 17.54 -4.84
N LYS A 53 10.48 17.29 -4.21
CA LYS A 53 11.44 18.33 -3.78
C LYS A 53 12.74 18.29 -4.57
N ASN A 54 12.96 17.24 -5.37
CA ASN A 54 14.16 17.02 -6.17
C ASN A 54 13.87 16.05 -7.33
N LYS A 55 14.82 15.89 -8.26
CA LYS A 55 14.68 15.00 -9.44
C LYS A 55 14.33 13.55 -9.10
N LEU A 56 14.85 13.02 -7.99
CA LEU A 56 14.50 11.67 -7.54
C LEU A 56 13.02 11.60 -7.09
N GLY A 57 12.53 12.62 -6.40
CA GLY A 57 11.12 12.73 -6.02
C GLY A 57 10.20 12.81 -7.23
N GLU A 58 10.56 13.58 -8.26
CA GLU A 58 9.81 13.66 -9.53
C GLU A 58 9.71 12.30 -10.23
N TYR A 59 10.82 11.56 -10.29
CA TYR A 59 10.83 10.20 -10.83
C TYR A 59 9.91 9.26 -10.04
N MET A 60 9.95 9.32 -8.71
CA MET A 60 9.11 8.48 -7.84
C MET A 60 7.61 8.77 -8.02
N VAL A 61 7.24 10.04 -8.18
CA VAL A 61 5.86 10.46 -8.48
C VAL A 61 5.43 9.93 -9.85
N ALA A 62 6.25 10.10 -10.89
CA ALA A 62 5.94 9.61 -12.23
C ALA A 62 5.76 8.09 -12.29
N VAL A 63 6.55 7.32 -11.54
CA VAL A 63 6.39 5.86 -11.43
C VAL A 63 5.06 5.51 -10.77
N ALA A 64 4.68 6.21 -9.71
CA ALA A 64 3.40 5.98 -9.04
C ALA A 64 2.22 6.33 -9.96
N GLU A 65 2.22 7.48 -10.61
CA GLU A 65 1.16 7.91 -11.55
C GLU A 65 0.99 6.95 -12.73
N ARG A 66 2.08 6.43 -13.28
CA ARG A 66 2.01 5.41 -14.34
C ARG A 66 1.35 4.13 -13.83
N THR A 67 1.73 3.68 -12.64
CA THR A 67 1.18 2.47 -12.03
C THR A 67 -0.33 2.58 -11.79
N LEU A 68 -0.84 3.76 -11.38
CA LEU A 68 -2.28 3.97 -11.18
C LEU A 68 -3.12 3.72 -12.43
N LYS A 69 -2.55 3.78 -13.62
CA LYS A 69 -3.23 3.55 -14.91
C LYS A 69 -3.22 2.09 -15.37
N GLU A 70 -2.45 1.25 -14.70
CA GLU A 70 -2.21 -0.16 -15.10
C GLU A 70 -2.82 -1.18 -14.15
N VAL A 71 -3.51 -0.76 -13.10
CA VAL A 71 -4.03 -1.63 -12.04
C VAL A 71 -5.54 -1.80 -12.09
N ASP A 72 -6.04 -2.91 -11.55
CA ASP A 72 -7.47 -3.22 -11.46
C ASP A 72 -8.12 -2.64 -10.18
N ALA A 73 -7.33 -2.39 -9.14
CA ALA A 73 -7.76 -1.76 -7.91
C ALA A 73 -6.61 -1.00 -7.24
N ILE A 74 -6.93 0.00 -6.44
CA ILE A 74 -5.94 0.82 -5.74
C ILE A 74 -6.18 0.70 -4.24
N MET A 75 -5.11 0.44 -3.48
CA MET A 75 -5.10 0.61 -2.03
C MET A 75 -4.43 1.92 -1.65
N TRP A 76 -5.16 2.78 -0.98
CA TRP A 76 -4.60 3.99 -0.38
C TRP A 76 -4.46 3.82 1.13
N LEU A 77 -3.23 3.87 1.63
CA LEU A 77 -2.92 3.76 3.05
C LEU A 77 -2.77 5.14 3.68
N VAL A 78 -3.46 5.33 4.80
CA VAL A 78 -3.39 6.54 5.63
C VAL A 78 -3.28 6.18 7.11
N GLU A 79 -2.94 7.17 7.94
CA GLU A 79 -3.03 7.06 9.41
C GLU A 79 -4.37 7.61 9.89
N PRO A 80 -4.88 7.17 11.06
CA PRO A 80 -6.12 7.72 11.62
C PRO A 80 -5.95 9.21 11.91
N SER A 81 -6.74 10.04 11.26
CA SER A 81 -6.70 11.49 11.43
C SER A 81 -8.06 12.12 11.16
N THR A 82 -8.40 13.13 11.93
CA THR A 82 -9.55 14.01 11.68
C THR A 82 -9.15 15.26 10.89
N PHE A 83 -7.87 15.39 10.55
CA PHE A 83 -7.33 16.48 9.75
C PHE A 83 -6.74 15.93 8.44
N ILE A 84 -7.18 16.48 7.32
CA ILE A 84 -6.68 16.14 5.98
C ILE A 84 -5.68 17.20 5.54
N GLY A 85 -4.42 16.80 5.39
CA GLY A 85 -3.37 17.66 4.91
C GLY A 85 -3.46 17.94 3.40
N ALA A 86 -2.70 18.94 2.92
CA ALA A 86 -2.66 19.29 1.49
C ALA A 86 -2.18 18.13 0.61
N GLY A 87 -1.24 17.31 1.11
CA GLY A 87 -0.75 16.13 0.38
C GLY A 87 -1.81 15.06 0.20
N GLU A 88 -2.64 14.80 1.23
CA GLU A 88 -3.73 13.83 1.16
C GLU A 88 -4.86 14.31 0.24
N ARG A 89 -5.19 15.61 0.26
CA ARG A 89 -6.15 16.21 -0.68
C ARG A 89 -5.69 16.04 -2.13
N HIS A 90 -4.41 16.30 -2.40
CA HIS A 90 -3.83 16.12 -3.72
C HIS A 90 -3.92 14.66 -4.20
N ILE A 91 -3.63 13.69 -3.34
CA ILE A 91 -3.80 12.26 -3.65
C ILE A 91 -5.28 11.94 -3.91
N ALA A 92 -6.19 12.42 -3.07
CA ALA A 92 -7.63 12.20 -3.24
C ALA A 92 -8.14 12.73 -4.60
N GLU A 93 -7.70 13.92 -5.01
CA GLU A 93 -8.02 14.50 -6.32
C GLU A 93 -7.53 13.62 -7.48
N GLN A 94 -6.31 13.09 -7.39
CA GLN A 94 -5.79 12.16 -8.40
C GLN A 94 -6.57 10.85 -8.45
N LEU A 95 -6.99 10.31 -7.28
CA LEU A 95 -7.72 9.06 -7.19
C LEU A 95 -9.16 9.16 -7.72
N GLN A 96 -9.81 10.31 -7.63
CA GLN A 96 -11.15 10.52 -8.17
C GLN A 96 -11.26 10.29 -9.69
N GLY A 97 -10.16 10.46 -10.42
CA GLY A 97 -10.14 10.36 -11.89
C GLY A 97 -9.66 9.02 -12.46
N VAL A 98 -9.30 8.02 -11.63
CA VAL A 98 -8.62 6.81 -12.13
C VAL A 98 -9.55 5.73 -12.71
N GLY A 99 -10.85 5.77 -12.42
CA GLY A 99 -11.84 4.84 -13.00
C GLY A 99 -11.79 3.40 -12.48
N VAL A 100 -10.97 3.11 -11.47
CA VAL A 100 -10.88 1.80 -10.81
C VAL A 100 -11.23 1.92 -9.33
N PRO A 101 -11.72 0.84 -8.67
CA PRO A 101 -12.08 0.89 -7.27
C PRO A 101 -10.89 1.29 -6.38
N VAL A 102 -11.12 2.21 -5.46
CA VAL A 102 -10.15 2.65 -4.46
C VAL A 102 -10.57 2.15 -3.08
N ILE A 103 -9.71 1.38 -2.45
CA ILE A 103 -9.89 0.86 -1.09
C ILE A 103 -9.02 1.70 -0.15
N LEU A 104 -9.64 2.38 0.80
CA LEU A 104 -8.93 3.14 1.82
C LEU A 104 -8.57 2.24 2.99
N ILE A 105 -7.30 2.19 3.34
CA ILE A 105 -6.79 1.47 4.51
C ILE A 105 -6.34 2.49 5.55
N ILE A 106 -7.07 2.58 6.65
CA ILE A 106 -6.69 3.41 7.80
C ILE A 106 -5.83 2.54 8.73
N ASN A 107 -4.52 2.61 8.55
CA ASN A 107 -3.56 1.80 9.29
C ASN A 107 -3.15 2.45 10.61
N LYS A 108 -2.58 1.66 11.52
CA LYS A 108 -2.13 2.07 12.85
C LYS A 108 -3.26 2.45 13.82
N ILE A 109 -4.41 1.80 13.72
CA ILE A 109 -5.51 2.02 14.67
C ILE A 109 -5.16 1.68 16.13
N ASP A 110 -4.07 0.93 16.33
CA ASP A 110 -3.50 0.62 17.64
C ASP A 110 -2.86 1.84 18.34
N THR A 111 -2.65 2.94 17.62
CA THR A 111 -2.05 4.18 18.14
C THR A 111 -3.07 5.21 18.62
N VAL A 112 -4.36 4.99 18.36
CA VAL A 112 -5.47 5.89 18.71
C VAL A 112 -6.53 5.17 19.52
N LYS A 113 -7.42 5.94 20.17
CA LYS A 113 -8.57 5.37 20.89
C LYS A 113 -9.65 4.91 19.92
N LYS A 114 -10.45 3.92 20.31
CA LYS A 114 -11.53 3.39 19.46
C LYS A 114 -12.53 4.46 19.03
N GLU A 115 -12.79 5.43 19.90
CA GLU A 115 -13.71 6.53 19.66
C GLU A 115 -13.23 7.49 18.56
N GLU A 116 -11.93 7.50 18.26
CA GLU A 116 -11.31 8.36 17.24
C GLU A 116 -11.34 7.73 15.83
N ILE A 117 -11.60 6.43 15.73
CA ILE A 117 -11.59 5.71 14.45
C ILE A 117 -12.77 6.14 13.57
N LEU A 118 -13.98 6.21 14.11
CA LEU A 118 -15.17 6.62 13.34
C LEU A 118 -15.08 8.05 12.82
N PRO A 119 -14.68 9.06 13.63
CA PRO A 119 -14.43 10.41 13.13
C PRO A 119 -13.37 10.47 12.02
N ALA A 120 -12.32 9.65 12.08
CA ALA A 120 -11.32 9.56 11.03
C ALA A 120 -11.93 9.01 9.73
N ILE A 121 -12.71 7.93 9.79
CA ILE A 121 -13.45 7.36 8.65
C ILE A 121 -14.34 8.43 8.00
N ASP A 122 -15.14 9.13 8.80
CA ASP A 122 -16.06 10.17 8.30
C ASP A 122 -15.33 11.33 7.63
N THR A 123 -14.13 11.64 8.10
CA THR A 123 -13.30 12.69 7.52
C THR A 123 -12.83 12.30 6.12
N TYR A 124 -12.34 11.08 5.94
CA TYR A 124 -11.88 10.60 4.63
C TYR A 124 -13.03 10.39 3.64
N ARG A 125 -14.20 9.92 4.08
CA ARG A 125 -15.38 9.74 3.21
C ARG A 125 -15.83 11.00 2.50
N LYS A 126 -15.49 12.18 3.03
CA LYS A 126 -15.87 13.48 2.46
C LYS A 126 -14.96 13.93 1.31
N ILE A 127 -13.78 13.35 1.16
CA ILE A 127 -12.78 13.81 0.19
C ILE A 127 -12.65 12.93 -1.06
N CYS A 128 -13.09 11.68 -0.98
CA CYS A 128 -13.05 10.74 -2.11
C CYS A 128 -14.12 9.67 -1.95
N ASP A 129 -14.61 9.16 -3.06
CA ASP A 129 -15.56 8.04 -3.10
C ASP A 129 -14.78 6.72 -3.06
N PHE A 130 -14.77 6.07 -1.90
CA PHE A 130 -14.06 4.81 -1.70
C PHE A 130 -15.01 3.62 -1.89
N ALA A 131 -14.51 2.58 -2.58
CA ALA A 131 -15.22 1.32 -2.69
C ALA A 131 -15.38 0.64 -1.32
N GLU A 132 -14.34 0.66 -0.50
CA GLU A 132 -14.35 0.22 0.90
C GLU A 132 -13.39 1.05 1.76
N ILE A 133 -13.66 1.11 3.07
CA ILE A 133 -12.78 1.74 4.07
C ILE A 133 -12.53 0.72 5.17
N ILE A 134 -11.26 0.33 5.35
CA ILE A 134 -10.87 -0.72 6.29
C ILE A 134 -9.89 -0.14 7.32
N PRO A 135 -10.32 0.03 8.58
CA PRO A 135 -9.40 0.34 9.66
C PRO A 135 -8.62 -0.91 10.06
N CYS A 136 -7.29 -0.81 10.14
CA CYS A 136 -6.42 -1.93 10.47
C CYS A 136 -5.20 -1.53 11.30
N SER A 137 -4.54 -2.53 11.89
CA SER A 137 -3.18 -2.42 12.41
C SER A 137 -2.29 -3.45 11.75
N ALA A 138 -1.49 -3.03 10.80
CA ALA A 138 -0.51 -3.89 10.13
C ALA A 138 0.54 -4.45 11.11
N LEU A 139 0.87 -3.69 12.17
CA LEU A 139 1.82 -4.13 13.19
C LEU A 139 1.27 -5.27 14.04
N ARG A 140 -0.02 -5.23 14.37
CA ARG A 140 -0.69 -6.21 15.24
C ARG A 140 -1.47 -7.29 14.48
N GLY A 141 -1.55 -7.21 13.15
CA GLY A 141 -2.34 -8.12 12.33
C GLY A 141 -3.84 -7.96 12.48
N GLN A 142 -4.30 -6.83 13.00
CA GLN A 142 -5.73 -6.60 13.22
C GLN A 142 -6.40 -6.16 11.91
N ASN A 143 -7.50 -6.84 11.52
CA ASN A 143 -8.28 -6.61 10.29
C ASN A 143 -7.48 -6.74 8.99
N THR A 144 -6.35 -7.43 9.00
CA THR A 144 -5.52 -7.60 7.79
C THR A 144 -6.09 -8.63 6.83
N GLU A 145 -6.80 -9.65 7.31
CA GLU A 145 -7.49 -10.65 6.47
C GLU A 145 -8.63 -10.01 5.68
N ASP A 146 -9.36 -9.07 6.28
CA ASP A 146 -10.44 -8.32 5.62
C ASP A 146 -9.93 -7.55 4.40
N ILE A 147 -8.67 -7.10 4.42
CA ILE A 147 -8.04 -6.40 3.29
C ILE A 147 -7.93 -7.32 2.07
N ILE A 148 -7.46 -8.56 2.25
CA ILE A 148 -7.33 -9.53 1.15
C ILE A 148 -8.70 -9.86 0.56
N ASP A 149 -9.68 -10.13 1.41
CA ASP A 149 -11.04 -10.45 0.96
C ASP A 149 -11.70 -9.26 0.22
N SER A 150 -11.47 -8.04 0.68
CA SER A 150 -11.92 -6.83 -0.01
C SER A 150 -11.27 -6.66 -1.38
N ILE A 151 -9.95 -6.83 -1.49
CA ILE A 151 -9.25 -6.72 -2.77
C ILE A 151 -9.80 -7.73 -3.76
N LEU A 152 -9.94 -9.00 -3.37
CA LEU A 152 -10.42 -10.07 -4.24
C LEU A 152 -11.82 -9.82 -4.81
N LYS A 153 -12.70 -9.08 -4.11
CA LYS A 153 -14.03 -8.70 -4.63
C LYS A 153 -13.96 -7.80 -5.87
N TYR A 154 -12.92 -6.99 -5.98
CA TYR A 154 -12.77 -5.97 -7.02
C TYR A 154 -11.83 -6.38 -8.14
N LEU A 155 -11.10 -7.48 -7.99
CA LEU A 155 -10.24 -7.99 -9.05
C LEU A 155 -11.03 -8.78 -10.10
N PRO A 156 -10.70 -8.65 -11.39
CA PRO A 156 -11.34 -9.42 -12.44
C PRO A 156 -10.99 -10.92 -12.34
N TYR A 157 -11.91 -11.78 -12.78
CA TYR A 157 -11.60 -13.19 -12.95
C TYR A 157 -10.64 -13.39 -14.13
N GLY A 158 -9.64 -14.24 -13.94
CA GLY A 158 -8.65 -14.55 -14.95
C GLY A 158 -7.74 -15.71 -14.56
N PRO A 159 -6.83 -16.13 -15.44
CA PRO A 159 -5.83 -17.15 -15.12
C PRO A 159 -4.81 -16.57 -14.13
N MET A 160 -4.15 -17.47 -13.38
CA MET A 160 -2.97 -17.10 -12.62
C MET A 160 -1.84 -16.69 -13.57
N PHE A 161 -1.15 -15.59 -13.25
CA PHE A 161 -0.04 -15.09 -14.05
C PHE A 161 1.31 -15.63 -13.61
N TYR A 162 1.40 -16.12 -12.38
CA TYR A 162 2.63 -16.61 -11.73
C TYR A 162 2.38 -17.98 -11.12
N ASP A 163 3.44 -18.78 -10.99
CA ASP A 163 3.39 -20.05 -10.27
C ASP A 163 3.01 -19.83 -8.80
N GLU A 164 2.38 -20.81 -8.17
CA GLU A 164 1.86 -20.72 -6.80
C GLU A 164 2.94 -20.37 -5.76
N ASP A 165 4.18 -20.80 -6.00
CA ASP A 165 5.33 -20.55 -5.12
C ASP A 165 6.01 -19.19 -5.36
N THR A 166 5.54 -18.43 -6.35
CA THR A 166 6.13 -17.13 -6.67
C THR A 166 5.68 -16.08 -5.68
N VAL A 167 6.63 -15.44 -4.97
CA VAL A 167 6.35 -14.38 -3.98
C VAL A 167 6.74 -13.00 -4.48
N THR A 168 7.78 -12.89 -5.31
CA THR A 168 8.23 -11.63 -5.89
C THR A 168 8.96 -11.87 -7.21
N ASP A 169 8.87 -10.90 -8.12
CA ASP A 169 9.63 -10.89 -9.37
C ASP A 169 11.03 -10.29 -9.24
N GLN A 170 11.38 -9.79 -8.04
CA GLN A 170 12.69 -9.19 -7.79
C GLN A 170 13.79 -10.25 -7.77
N PRO A 171 14.92 -10.05 -8.47
CA PRO A 171 16.06 -10.94 -8.38
C PRO A 171 16.54 -11.06 -6.93
N GLN A 172 16.81 -12.28 -6.47
CA GLN A 172 17.31 -12.55 -5.11
C GLN A 172 18.47 -11.65 -4.69
N ARG A 173 19.35 -11.30 -5.65
CA ARG A 173 20.48 -10.38 -5.43
C ARG A 173 20.06 -8.96 -5.03
N GLN A 174 18.87 -8.48 -5.45
CA GLN A 174 18.38 -7.16 -5.03
C GLN A 174 17.81 -7.20 -3.62
N ILE A 175 17.18 -8.31 -3.25
CA ILE A 175 16.66 -8.53 -1.89
C ILE A 175 17.83 -8.62 -0.91
N VAL A 176 18.84 -9.45 -1.19
CA VAL A 176 20.05 -9.61 -0.37
C VAL A 176 20.82 -8.29 -0.22
N ARG A 177 21.04 -7.54 -1.31
CA ARG A 177 21.71 -6.23 -1.26
C ARG A 177 20.95 -5.21 -0.43
N SER A 178 19.63 -5.26 -0.40
CA SER A 178 18.82 -4.37 0.43
C SER A 178 18.93 -4.72 1.91
N GLU A 179 19.11 -5.99 2.26
CA GLU A 179 19.36 -6.48 3.61
C GLU A 179 20.79 -6.20 4.10
N GLU A 180 21.79 -6.45 3.27
CA GLU A 180 23.22 -6.14 3.59
C GLU A 180 23.45 -4.66 3.87
N ARG A 181 22.79 -3.75 3.13
CA ARG A 181 22.85 -2.31 3.42
C ARG A 181 22.21 -1.94 4.76
N ARG A 182 21.39 -2.80 5.32
CA ARG A 182 20.74 -2.62 6.62
C ARG A 182 21.66 -3.02 7.77
N VAL A 183 22.40 -4.12 7.62
CA VAL A 183 23.37 -4.63 8.62
C VAL A 183 24.62 -3.75 8.72
N GLY A 184 25.05 -3.13 7.64
CA GLY A 184 26.24 -2.26 7.60
C GLY A 184 26.04 -0.82 8.10
N LYS A 185 24.90 -0.52 8.77
CA LYS A 185 24.56 0.84 9.29
C LYS A 185 24.13 0.85 10.76
N GLU A 186 24.34 -0.23 11.50
CA GLU A 186 24.25 -0.26 12.96
C GLU A 186 25.58 0.12 13.61
#